data_ccc748c1a53b91cce91488d0ea34b4e0
#
_entry.id   ccc748c1a53b91cce91488d0ea34b4e0
#
_cell.length_a   1.000
_cell.length_b   1.000
_cell.length_c   1.000
_cell.angle_alpha   90.00
_cell.angle_beta   90.00
_cell.angle_gamma   90.00
#
_symmetry.space_group_name_H-M   'P 1'
#
loop_
_entity.id
_entity.type
_entity.pdbx_description
1 polymer ?
#
loop_
_entity_poly.entity_id
_entity_poly.type
_entity_poly.pdbx_seq_one_letter_code
_entity_poly.pdbx_strand_id
1 'polypeptide(L)'
;VEGLQALGLNAKTSTPEATVWTENLITGDFDVALQGYFAGANPHKYFETAFHSRNMGERGNRFAAPRYKDPELDKLIDDFTQTADAAKQKEIMFAIQERVGANQTIIPVCNNPTWYEYSTKRFNGWCSADNPVAKPQVHPDTPERLLHVLSLKPNS
;
A
#
# COMPACT_ATOMS: atom_id res chain seq x y z
N VAL A 1 -21.26 5.91 -1.84
CA VAL A 1 -22.21 6.65 -0.97
C VAL A 1 -23.55 5.95 -0.94
N GLU A 2 -24.18 5.67 -2.10
CA GLU A 2 -25.51 5.05 -2.20
C GLU A 2 -25.64 3.76 -1.37
N GLY A 3 -24.63 2.87 -1.41
CA GLY A 3 -24.64 1.64 -0.60
C GLY A 3 -24.67 1.90 0.91
N LEU A 4 -23.94 2.93 1.38
CA LEU A 4 -23.97 3.33 2.80
C LEU A 4 -25.32 3.95 3.19
N GLN A 5 -25.89 4.75 2.29
CA GLN A 5 -27.22 5.34 2.49
C GLN A 5 -28.31 4.27 2.52
N ALA A 6 -28.21 3.23 1.70
CA ALA A 6 -29.12 2.08 1.72
C ALA A 6 -29.06 1.30 3.04
N LEU A 7 -27.95 1.37 3.78
CA LEU A 7 -27.78 0.82 5.12
C LEU A 7 -28.27 1.79 6.23
N GLY A 8 -28.89 2.93 5.87
CA GLY A 8 -29.42 3.91 6.82
C GLY A 8 -28.37 4.92 7.34
N LEU A 9 -27.18 4.95 6.78
CA LEU A 9 -26.14 5.90 7.17
C LEU A 9 -26.32 7.23 6.43
N ASN A 10 -26.20 8.37 7.13
CA ASN A 10 -26.21 9.70 6.50
C ASN A 10 -24.85 10.01 5.84
N ALA A 11 -24.50 9.21 4.84
CA ALA A 11 -23.23 9.33 4.15
C ALA A 11 -23.25 10.45 3.09
N LYS A 12 -22.18 11.25 3.05
CA LYS A 12 -21.95 12.30 2.06
C LYS A 12 -20.53 12.14 1.47
N THR A 13 -20.39 12.43 0.18
CA THR A 13 -19.08 12.44 -0.47
C THR A 13 -18.38 13.78 -0.19
N SER A 14 -17.10 13.71 0.16
CA SER A 14 -16.18 14.83 0.18
C SER A 14 -15.01 14.53 -0.77
N THR A 15 -14.67 15.50 -1.63
CA THR A 15 -13.57 15.40 -2.60
C THR A 15 -12.63 16.59 -2.42
N PRO A 16 -11.89 16.64 -1.31
CA PRO A 16 -10.98 17.75 -1.04
C PRO A 16 -9.79 17.72 -2.01
N GLU A 17 -9.07 18.84 -2.11
CA GLU A 17 -7.78 18.91 -2.79
C GLU A 17 -6.79 17.88 -2.21
N ALA A 18 -5.85 17.40 -3.05
CA ALA A 18 -4.95 16.29 -2.70
C ALA A 18 -4.13 16.53 -1.43
N THR A 19 -3.70 17.76 -1.17
CA THR A 19 -2.99 18.15 0.05
C THR A 19 -3.86 18.05 1.29
N VAL A 20 -5.10 18.54 1.20
CA VAL A 20 -6.09 18.46 2.29
C VAL A 20 -6.49 17.02 2.54
N TRP A 21 -6.71 16.24 1.49
CA TRP A 21 -6.99 14.81 1.61
C TRP A 21 -5.85 14.05 2.32
N THR A 22 -4.59 14.34 1.94
CA THR A 22 -3.42 13.74 2.59
C THR A 22 -3.31 14.15 4.06
N GLU A 23 -3.57 15.40 4.37
CA GLU A 23 -3.57 15.90 5.75
C GLU A 23 -4.64 15.22 6.59
N ASN A 24 -5.86 15.08 6.07
CA ASN A 24 -6.94 14.38 6.75
C ASN A 24 -6.57 12.92 7.07
N LEU A 25 -5.91 12.21 6.14
CA LEU A 25 -5.41 10.86 6.41
C LEU A 25 -4.35 10.83 7.52
N ILE A 26 -3.44 11.81 7.53
CA ILE A 26 -2.36 11.93 8.50
C ILE A 26 -2.89 12.27 9.90
N THR A 27 -3.91 13.11 9.98
CA THR A 27 -4.51 13.55 11.25
C THR A 27 -5.66 12.66 11.72
N GLY A 28 -6.27 11.88 10.80
CA GLY A 28 -7.46 11.06 11.08
C GLY A 28 -8.76 11.86 11.05
N ASP A 29 -8.78 12.98 10.34
CA ASP A 29 -9.98 13.83 10.17
C ASP A 29 -10.87 13.32 9.03
N PHE A 30 -11.45 12.15 9.23
CA PHE A 30 -12.42 11.52 8.32
C PHE A 30 -13.17 10.40 9.03
N ASP A 31 -14.38 10.08 8.56
CA ASP A 31 -15.14 8.90 9.00
C ASP A 31 -14.78 7.66 8.16
N VAL A 32 -14.80 7.81 6.82
CA VAL A 32 -14.45 6.76 5.85
C VAL A 32 -13.61 7.37 4.74
N ALA A 33 -12.48 6.78 4.42
CA ALA A 33 -11.62 7.21 3.33
C ALA A 33 -11.44 6.12 2.28
N LEU A 34 -11.50 6.51 0.98
CA LEU A 34 -11.11 5.64 -0.13
C LEU A 34 -9.67 5.95 -0.51
N GLN A 35 -8.78 4.97 -0.37
CA GLN A 35 -7.35 5.16 -0.60
C GLN A 35 -6.73 3.95 -1.30
N GLY A 36 -5.69 4.19 -2.11
CA GLY A 36 -4.87 3.13 -2.68
C GLY A 36 -3.80 2.64 -1.71
N TYR A 37 -3.59 1.33 -1.67
CA TYR A 37 -2.51 0.68 -0.93
C TYR A 37 -1.62 -0.13 -1.87
N PHE A 38 -0.34 -0.22 -1.55
CA PHE A 38 0.64 -1.01 -2.28
C PHE A 38 1.26 -2.06 -1.35
N ALA A 39 1.15 -3.32 -1.72
CA ALA A 39 1.85 -4.39 -1.00
C ALA A 39 3.34 -4.47 -1.41
N GLY A 40 3.70 -4.01 -2.60
CA GLY A 40 5.04 -4.13 -3.16
C GLY A 40 5.48 -5.59 -3.37
N ALA A 41 6.77 -5.80 -3.53
CA ALA A 41 7.37 -7.14 -3.60
C ALA A 41 7.49 -7.81 -2.22
N ASN A 42 7.47 -7.02 -1.15
CA ASN A 42 7.52 -7.49 0.22
C ASN A 42 6.23 -7.14 0.96
N PRO A 43 5.30 -8.08 1.15
CA PRO A 43 4.03 -7.83 1.83
C PRO A 43 4.21 -7.40 3.30
N HIS A 44 5.29 -7.82 3.97
CA HIS A 44 5.59 -7.39 5.34
C HIS A 44 5.67 -5.86 5.46
N LYS A 45 6.33 -5.20 4.51
CA LYS A 45 6.45 -3.74 4.53
C LYS A 45 5.10 -3.03 4.47
N TYR A 46 4.16 -3.59 3.73
CA TYR A 46 2.79 -3.09 3.71
C TYR A 46 2.12 -3.22 5.08
N PHE A 47 2.18 -4.41 5.68
CA PHE A 47 1.57 -4.64 7.00
C PHE A 47 2.21 -3.77 8.09
N GLU A 48 3.53 -3.66 8.11
CA GLU A 48 4.25 -2.76 9.01
C GLU A 48 3.77 -1.31 8.87
N THR A 49 3.71 -0.80 7.64
CA THR A 49 3.37 0.60 7.39
C THR A 49 1.92 0.93 7.72
N ALA A 50 0.99 0.03 7.37
CA ALA A 50 -0.45 0.27 7.49
C ALA A 50 -1.01 -0.08 8.87
N PHE A 51 -0.43 -1.07 9.56
CA PHE A 51 -1.06 -1.65 10.75
C PHE A 51 -0.22 -1.59 12.02
N HIS A 52 1.09 -1.32 11.95
CA HIS A 52 1.87 -1.23 13.18
C HIS A 52 1.59 0.06 13.94
N SER A 53 1.27 -0.04 15.23
CA SER A 53 0.86 1.07 16.10
C SER A 53 1.88 2.21 16.18
N ARG A 54 3.18 1.96 15.94
CA ARG A 54 4.22 3.00 15.87
C ARG A 54 3.97 4.06 14.81
N ASN A 55 3.18 3.72 13.78
CA ASN A 55 2.82 4.62 12.67
C ASN A 55 1.54 5.43 12.93
N MET A 56 0.88 5.23 14.08
CA MET A 56 -0.44 5.75 14.43
C MET A 56 -0.36 6.86 15.50
N GLY A 57 0.54 7.81 15.34
CA GLY A 57 0.65 8.98 16.22
C GLY A 57 -0.45 10.02 15.96
N GLU A 58 -0.38 11.15 16.65
CA GLU A 58 -1.25 12.32 16.42
C GLU A 58 -1.17 12.76 14.94
N ARG A 59 0.04 12.77 14.39
CA ARG A 59 0.31 12.88 12.94
C ARG A 59 0.97 11.58 12.48
N GLY A 60 0.14 10.62 12.13
CA GLY A 60 0.58 9.29 11.75
C GLY A 60 1.01 9.19 10.28
N ASN A 61 1.41 7.98 9.88
CA ASN A 61 1.59 7.67 8.46
C ASN A 61 0.22 7.62 7.77
N ARG A 62 0.10 8.22 6.58
CA ARG A 62 -1.17 8.21 5.82
C ARG A 62 -1.70 6.80 5.51
N PHE A 63 -0.84 5.80 5.43
CA PHE A 63 -1.24 4.41 5.23
C PHE A 63 -1.70 3.72 6.53
N ALA A 64 -1.38 4.28 7.70
CA ALA A 64 -1.90 3.86 8.99
C ALA A 64 -3.15 4.65 9.40
N ALA A 65 -3.86 5.21 8.43
CA ALA A 65 -5.04 6.05 8.63
C ALA A 65 -6.16 5.42 9.50
N PRO A 66 -6.43 4.08 9.45
CA PRO A 66 -7.44 3.46 10.32
C PRO A 66 -7.16 3.59 11.82
N ARG A 67 -5.91 3.83 12.23
CA ARG A 67 -5.48 4.04 13.62
C ARG A 67 -5.92 2.94 14.59
N TYR A 68 -6.07 1.72 14.08
CA TYR A 68 -6.40 0.55 14.86
C TYR A 68 -5.15 -0.01 15.54
N LYS A 69 -5.09 0.11 16.85
CA LYS A 69 -3.95 -0.36 17.66
C LYS A 69 -4.22 -1.77 18.15
N ASP A 70 -3.31 -2.68 17.83
CA ASP A 70 -3.39 -4.09 18.18
C ASP A 70 -1.99 -4.59 18.61
N PRO A 71 -1.74 -4.72 19.93
CA PRO A 71 -0.43 -5.13 20.43
C PRO A 71 0.02 -6.53 19.99
N GLU A 72 -0.92 -7.44 19.73
CA GLU A 72 -0.58 -8.78 19.24
C GLU A 72 -0.20 -8.71 17.75
N LEU A 73 -0.86 -7.86 16.97
CA LEU A 73 -0.48 -7.61 15.59
C LEU A 73 0.89 -6.94 15.50
N ASP A 74 1.14 -5.94 16.35
CA ASP A 74 2.46 -5.29 16.45
C ASP A 74 3.55 -6.32 16.72
N LYS A 75 3.31 -7.24 17.67
CA LYS A 75 4.26 -8.31 18.00
C LYS A 75 4.51 -9.24 16.81
N LEU A 76 3.49 -9.67 16.10
CA LEU A 76 3.64 -10.51 14.90
C LEU A 76 4.46 -9.82 13.81
N ILE A 77 4.23 -8.53 13.59
CA ILE A 77 4.98 -7.73 12.61
C ILE A 77 6.46 -7.63 13.01
N ASP A 78 6.76 -7.42 14.29
CA ASP A 78 8.13 -7.35 14.79
C ASP A 78 8.82 -8.73 14.77
N ASP A 79 8.13 -9.80 15.16
CA ASP A 79 8.64 -11.18 15.14
C ASP A 79 9.04 -11.60 13.72
N PHE A 80 8.30 -11.15 12.69
CA PHE A 80 8.64 -11.42 11.29
C PHE A 80 10.04 -10.90 10.94
N THR A 81 10.39 -9.68 11.37
CA THR A 81 11.70 -9.08 11.07
C THR A 81 12.84 -9.75 11.82
N GLN A 82 12.56 -10.31 12.99
CA GLN A 82 13.56 -10.97 13.84
C GLN A 82 13.83 -12.42 13.44
N THR A 83 13.03 -12.99 12.55
CA THR A 83 13.08 -14.39 12.15
C THR A 83 13.77 -14.53 10.79
N ALA A 84 14.86 -15.28 10.73
CA ALA A 84 15.57 -15.61 9.49
C ALA A 84 15.06 -16.87 8.79
N ASP A 85 14.32 -17.74 9.51
CA ASP A 85 13.75 -18.98 8.98
C ASP A 85 12.54 -18.68 8.07
N ALA A 86 12.63 -19.09 6.81
CA ALA A 86 11.62 -18.82 5.81
C ALA A 86 10.27 -19.51 6.08
N ALA A 87 10.28 -20.71 6.68
CA ALA A 87 9.05 -21.42 7.03
C ALA A 87 8.34 -20.69 8.17
N LYS A 88 9.10 -20.26 9.16
CA LYS A 88 8.58 -19.47 10.28
C LYS A 88 8.08 -18.09 9.84
N GLN A 89 8.79 -17.42 8.94
CA GLN A 89 8.31 -16.16 8.34
C GLN A 89 6.96 -16.34 7.63
N LYS A 90 6.79 -17.44 6.89
CA LYS A 90 5.53 -17.76 6.23
C LYS A 90 4.39 -17.98 7.22
N GLU A 91 4.65 -18.72 8.31
CA GLU A 91 3.67 -18.94 9.38
C GLU A 91 3.23 -17.62 10.03
N ILE A 92 4.19 -16.77 10.40
CA ILE A 92 3.91 -15.45 10.99
C ILE A 92 3.11 -14.57 10.00
N MET A 93 3.47 -14.59 8.71
CA MET A 93 2.76 -13.82 7.69
C MET A 93 1.29 -14.27 7.56
N PHE A 94 0.99 -15.56 7.66
CA PHE A 94 -0.38 -16.04 7.65
C PHE A 94 -1.15 -15.57 8.90
N ALA A 95 -0.52 -15.62 10.08
CA ALA A 95 -1.14 -15.11 11.31
C ALA A 95 -1.45 -13.60 11.22
N ILE A 96 -0.54 -12.80 10.62
CA ILE A 96 -0.77 -11.37 10.36
C ILE A 96 -2.00 -11.20 9.45
N GLN A 97 -2.07 -11.93 8.33
CA GLN A 97 -3.16 -11.83 7.36
C GLN A 97 -4.51 -12.22 7.96
N GLU A 98 -4.54 -13.30 8.73
CA GLU A 98 -5.74 -13.77 9.42
C GLU A 98 -6.26 -12.73 10.41
N ARG A 99 -5.35 -12.14 11.21
CA ARG A 99 -5.72 -11.13 12.19
C ARG A 99 -6.22 -9.83 11.55
N VAL A 100 -5.55 -9.36 10.50
CA VAL A 100 -5.98 -8.18 9.74
C VAL A 100 -7.33 -8.43 9.05
N GLY A 101 -7.51 -9.63 8.48
CA GLY A 101 -8.76 -10.02 7.84
C GLY A 101 -9.94 -10.11 8.83
N ALA A 102 -9.70 -10.59 10.05
CA ALA A 102 -10.73 -10.66 11.08
C ALA A 102 -11.18 -9.27 11.58
N ASN A 103 -10.26 -8.31 11.64
CA ASN A 103 -10.54 -6.96 12.15
C ASN A 103 -11.15 -6.01 11.11
N GLN A 104 -10.93 -6.26 9.83
CA GLN A 104 -11.49 -5.51 8.68
C GLN A 104 -11.40 -3.98 8.78
N THR A 105 -10.34 -3.46 9.37
CA THR A 105 -10.11 -2.01 9.47
C THR A 105 -9.83 -1.36 8.11
N ILE A 106 -9.43 -2.19 7.14
CA ILE A 106 -9.31 -1.84 5.72
C ILE A 106 -10.13 -2.86 4.92
N ILE A 107 -11.09 -2.36 4.14
CA ILE A 107 -11.95 -3.18 3.29
C ILE A 107 -11.46 -3.08 1.84
N PRO A 108 -10.91 -4.15 1.25
CA PRO A 108 -10.53 -4.16 -0.16
C PRO A 108 -11.76 -4.00 -1.05
N VAL A 109 -11.81 -2.96 -1.88
CA VAL A 109 -12.94 -2.67 -2.76
C VAL A 109 -12.69 -3.17 -4.17
N CYS A 110 -11.50 -2.88 -4.71
CA CYS A 110 -11.10 -3.30 -6.05
C CYS A 110 -9.58 -3.37 -6.18
N ASN A 111 -9.13 -4.14 -7.15
CA ASN A 111 -7.74 -4.12 -7.57
C ASN A 111 -7.53 -2.98 -8.58
N ASN A 112 -6.58 -2.08 -8.29
CA ASN A 112 -6.22 -0.99 -9.18
C ASN A 112 -4.96 -1.40 -9.96
N PRO A 113 -5.07 -1.83 -11.24
CA PRO A 113 -3.92 -2.22 -12.03
C PRO A 113 -3.02 -1.01 -12.26
N THR A 114 -1.73 -1.19 -12.01
CA THR A 114 -0.74 -0.16 -12.32
C THR A 114 -0.45 -0.15 -13.80
N TRP A 115 -0.52 1.01 -14.41
CA TRP A 115 -0.11 1.25 -15.79
C TRP A 115 0.78 2.49 -15.85
N TYR A 116 1.59 2.59 -16.89
CA TYR A 116 2.44 3.74 -17.10
C TYR A 116 2.63 3.99 -18.61
N GLU A 117 2.89 5.24 -18.93
CA GLU A 117 3.19 5.68 -20.28
C GLU A 117 4.68 5.99 -20.39
N TYR A 118 5.25 5.71 -21.56
CA TYR A 118 6.63 6.00 -21.84
C TYR A 118 6.83 6.44 -23.29
N SER A 119 7.88 7.21 -23.52
CA SER A 119 8.26 7.66 -24.86
C SER A 119 9.55 6.99 -25.31
N THR A 120 9.51 6.40 -26.50
CA THR A 120 10.67 5.79 -27.14
C THR A 120 11.51 6.80 -27.93
N LYS A 121 11.19 8.11 -27.87
CA LYS A 121 11.89 9.14 -28.67
C LYS A 121 13.37 9.28 -28.31
N ARG A 122 13.74 9.12 -27.05
CA ARG A 122 15.12 9.35 -26.56
C ARG A 122 15.76 8.10 -25.97
N PHE A 123 14.95 7.18 -25.48
CA PHE A 123 15.42 5.95 -24.83
C PHE A 123 14.62 4.75 -25.31
N ASN A 124 15.29 3.61 -25.39
CA ASN A 124 14.69 2.29 -25.53
C ASN A 124 14.99 1.41 -24.31
N GLY A 125 14.54 0.16 -24.31
CA GLY A 125 14.72 -0.76 -23.16
C GLY A 125 13.66 -0.62 -22.09
N TRP A 126 12.56 0.08 -22.37
CA TRP A 126 11.42 0.18 -21.48
C TRP A 126 10.81 -1.19 -21.18
N CYS A 127 10.41 -1.39 -19.94
CA CYS A 127 9.73 -2.62 -19.56
C CYS A 127 8.36 -2.69 -20.23
N SER A 128 8.09 -3.82 -20.89
CA SER A 128 6.82 -4.08 -21.60
C SER A 128 6.57 -5.57 -21.64
N ALA A 129 5.47 -5.99 -22.26
CA ALA A 129 5.20 -7.40 -22.50
C ALA A 129 6.30 -8.07 -23.36
N ASP A 130 6.86 -7.33 -24.32
CA ASP A 130 7.93 -7.79 -25.21
C ASP A 130 9.34 -7.68 -24.60
N ASN A 131 9.48 -6.90 -23.54
CA ASN A 131 10.75 -6.69 -22.82
C ASN A 131 10.51 -6.72 -21.30
N PRO A 132 10.22 -7.88 -20.72
CA PRO A 132 9.82 -8.02 -19.32
C PRO A 132 11.03 -8.01 -18.36
N VAL A 133 11.80 -6.91 -18.31
CA VAL A 133 13.01 -6.77 -17.47
C VAL A 133 12.66 -6.73 -15.98
N ALA A 134 11.51 -6.14 -15.65
CA ALA A 134 10.98 -6.01 -14.30
C ALA A 134 9.47 -5.79 -14.38
N LYS A 135 8.77 -5.66 -13.25
CA LYS A 135 7.39 -5.16 -13.30
C LYS A 135 7.40 -3.72 -13.84
N PRO A 136 6.52 -3.37 -14.78
CA PRO A 136 6.42 -2.03 -15.35
C PRO A 136 5.85 -1.05 -14.34
N GLN A 137 6.68 -0.66 -13.38
CA GLN A 137 6.31 0.22 -12.28
C GLN A 137 7.44 1.21 -12.03
N VAL A 138 7.11 2.48 -12.13
CA VAL A 138 8.05 3.60 -11.91
C VAL A 138 7.83 4.29 -10.56
N HIS A 139 7.01 3.70 -9.69
CA HIS A 139 6.75 4.27 -8.37
C HIS A 139 8.04 4.30 -7.53
N PRO A 140 8.34 5.40 -6.83
CA PRO A 140 9.59 5.57 -6.09
C PRO A 140 9.85 4.52 -5.00
N ASP A 141 8.79 3.91 -4.46
CA ASP A 141 8.87 2.98 -3.34
C ASP A 141 9.05 1.51 -3.77
N THR A 142 9.30 1.26 -5.06
CA THR A 142 9.49 -0.09 -5.58
C THR A 142 10.91 -0.33 -6.05
N PRO A 143 11.58 -1.41 -5.61
CA PRO A 143 12.93 -1.75 -6.04
C PRO A 143 13.02 -2.02 -7.54
N GLU A 144 11.94 -2.48 -8.17
CA GLU A 144 11.83 -2.72 -9.61
C GLU A 144 12.07 -1.47 -10.44
N ARG A 145 11.82 -0.28 -9.89
CA ARG A 145 12.14 1.00 -10.53
C ARG A 145 13.62 1.11 -10.88
N LEU A 146 14.50 0.68 -10.00
CA LEU A 146 15.94 0.73 -10.27
C LEU A 146 16.31 -0.17 -11.44
N LEU A 147 15.82 -1.41 -11.47
CA LEU A 147 16.03 -2.34 -12.57
C LEU A 147 15.52 -1.76 -13.89
N HIS A 148 14.35 -1.15 -13.86
CA HIS A 148 13.76 -0.51 -15.02
C HIS A 148 14.65 0.63 -15.55
N VAL A 149 15.11 1.54 -14.67
CA VAL A 149 15.97 2.65 -15.07
C VAL A 149 17.30 2.15 -15.63
N LEU A 150 17.89 1.11 -15.02
CA LEU A 150 19.17 0.50 -15.48
C LEU A 150 19.05 -0.21 -16.84
N SER A 151 17.85 -0.60 -17.25
CA SER A 151 17.60 -1.23 -18.56
C SER A 151 17.52 -0.23 -19.70
N LEU A 152 17.33 1.07 -19.42
CA LEU A 152 17.18 2.11 -20.43
C LEU A 152 18.49 2.38 -21.16
N LYS A 153 18.42 2.50 -22.47
CA LYS A 153 19.55 2.86 -23.34
C LYS A 153 19.16 4.06 -24.20
N PRO A 154 20.05 5.05 -24.37
CA PRO A 154 19.81 6.13 -25.31
C PRO A 154 19.60 5.58 -26.72
N ASN A 155 18.73 6.20 -27.47
CA ASN A 155 18.66 5.96 -28.91
C ASN A 155 19.89 6.60 -29.58
N SER A 156 20.50 5.87 -30.50
CA SER A 156 21.58 6.35 -31.38
C SER A 156 21.08 7.36 -32.40
#